data_fef1f5bc06e2ce5bf21494d28aba0cc3
#
_entry.id   fef1f5bc06e2ce5bf21494d28aba0cc3
#
_cell.length_a   1.000
_cell.length_b   1.000
_cell.length_c   1.000
_cell.angle_alpha   90.00
_cell.angle_beta   90.00
_cell.angle_gamma   90.00
#
_symmetry.space_group_name_H-M   'P 1'
#
loop_
_entity.id
_entity.type
_entity.pdbx_description
1 polymer ?
#
loop_
_entity_poly.entity_id
_entity_poly.type
_entity_poly.pdbx_seq_one_letter_code
_entity_poly.pdbx_strand_id
1 'polypeptide(L)'
;MSRIGTFPDDDLAGWIAKAPELGGATAGFSEAVYNRSRLPMRTRELARMVIAHGNECVVCVNTRDGDGPTAGVDEELYEHSQQWRTWPGYSDQERLAAEFAHRFAAEHTALRDDEDFWTRCGEHFSGELLADLALSCALWLGMGRVLRTLDIGQSCKLTLPSRA
;
A
#
# COMPACT_ATOMS: atom_id res chain seq x y z
N MET A 1 -13.21 4.63 -18.64
CA MET A 1 -13.89 5.93 -18.33
C MET A 1 -14.44 5.84 -16.91
N SER A 2 -14.13 6.81 -16.06
CA SER A 2 -14.58 6.81 -14.66
C SER A 2 -16.11 6.73 -14.53
N ARG A 3 -16.59 6.04 -13.47
CA ARG A 3 -18.03 5.88 -13.18
C ARG A 3 -18.70 7.13 -12.60
N ILE A 4 -17.91 8.13 -12.19
CA ILE A 4 -18.41 9.34 -11.52
C ILE A 4 -18.10 10.64 -12.28
N GLY A 5 -17.74 10.55 -13.53
CA GLY A 5 -17.49 11.69 -14.43
C GLY A 5 -16.23 11.52 -15.27
N THR A 6 -15.95 12.52 -16.10
CA THR A 6 -14.75 12.53 -16.93
C THR A 6 -13.64 13.29 -16.21
N PHE A 7 -12.50 12.62 -16.06
CA PHE A 7 -11.27 13.17 -15.52
C PHE A 7 -10.15 12.88 -16.51
N PRO A 8 -9.14 13.78 -16.64
CA PRO A 8 -7.90 13.43 -17.33
C PRO A 8 -7.29 12.15 -16.75
N ASP A 9 -6.68 11.33 -17.59
CA ASP A 9 -6.11 10.04 -17.16
C ASP A 9 -5.03 10.19 -16.08
N ASP A 10 -4.36 11.34 -16.04
CA ASP A 10 -3.33 11.70 -15.06
C ASP A 10 -3.87 12.47 -13.84
N ASP A 11 -5.14 12.85 -13.84
CA ASP A 11 -5.78 13.53 -12.69
C ASP A 11 -6.33 12.52 -11.69
N LEU A 12 -5.44 11.98 -10.86
CA LEU A 12 -5.82 11.06 -9.77
C LEU A 12 -6.50 11.78 -8.59
N ALA A 13 -6.49 13.09 -8.55
CA ALA A 13 -7.03 13.89 -7.45
C ALA A 13 -8.40 14.54 -7.78
N GLY A 14 -8.71 14.80 -9.04
CA GLY A 14 -9.91 15.53 -9.44
C GLY A 14 -11.23 14.91 -8.99
N TRP A 15 -11.29 13.59 -8.86
CA TRP A 15 -12.47 12.90 -8.33
C TRP A 15 -12.72 13.19 -6.83
N ILE A 16 -11.64 13.41 -6.08
CA ILE A 16 -11.70 13.72 -4.63
C ILE A 16 -12.41 15.07 -4.41
N ALA A 17 -12.25 16.02 -5.35
CA ALA A 17 -12.90 17.33 -5.28
C ALA A 17 -14.45 17.24 -5.32
N LYS A 18 -15.03 16.11 -5.72
CA LYS A 18 -16.48 15.88 -5.66
C LYS A 18 -16.99 15.65 -4.23
N ALA A 19 -16.10 15.33 -3.30
CA ALA A 19 -16.41 15.17 -1.87
C ALA A 19 -15.31 15.90 -1.06
N PRO A 20 -15.27 17.24 -1.05
CA PRO A 20 -14.12 18.02 -0.58
C PRO A 20 -13.76 17.75 0.89
N GLU A 21 -14.74 17.60 1.75
CA GLU A 21 -14.50 17.32 3.18
C GLU A 21 -13.85 15.95 3.39
N LEU A 22 -14.43 14.90 2.79
CA LEU A 22 -13.89 13.53 2.86
C LEU A 22 -12.58 13.43 2.10
N GLY A 23 -12.47 14.10 0.97
CA GLY A 23 -11.28 14.14 0.14
C GLY A 23 -10.11 14.78 0.87
N GLY A 24 -10.32 15.90 1.56
CA GLY A 24 -9.30 16.55 2.39
C GLY A 24 -8.80 15.65 3.52
N ALA A 25 -9.71 14.99 4.25
CA ALA A 25 -9.35 14.04 5.30
C ALA A 25 -8.56 12.83 4.74
N THR A 26 -8.98 12.31 3.58
CA THR A 26 -8.30 11.20 2.89
C THR A 26 -6.90 11.60 2.43
N ALA A 27 -6.74 12.80 1.88
CA ALA A 27 -5.44 13.32 1.47
C ALA A 27 -4.48 13.46 2.67
N GLY A 28 -4.98 13.95 3.81
CA GLY A 28 -4.21 14.02 5.06
C GLY A 28 -3.80 12.64 5.59
N PHE A 29 -4.69 11.64 5.49
CA PHE A 29 -4.36 10.28 5.87
C PHE A 29 -3.31 9.67 4.93
N SER A 30 -3.45 9.88 3.63
CA SER A 30 -2.47 9.43 2.63
C SER A 30 -1.10 10.07 2.87
N GLU A 31 -1.06 11.39 3.11
CA GLU A 31 0.18 12.10 3.45
C GLU A 31 0.85 11.51 4.68
N ALA A 32 0.09 11.22 5.74
CA ALA A 32 0.64 10.61 6.95
C ALA A 32 1.23 9.22 6.70
N VAL A 33 0.55 8.36 5.95
CA VAL A 33 1.02 7.01 5.61
C VAL A 33 2.32 7.06 4.79
N TYR A 34 2.39 7.92 3.79
CA TYR A 34 3.56 7.96 2.91
C TYR A 34 4.75 8.74 3.50
N ASN A 35 4.50 9.79 4.28
CA ASN A 35 5.56 10.71 4.72
C ASN A 35 5.90 10.63 6.20
N ARG A 36 5.05 10.02 7.05
CA ARG A 36 5.24 9.97 8.51
C ARG A 36 5.27 8.57 9.09
N SER A 37 5.01 7.53 8.29
CA SER A 37 5.13 6.16 8.77
C SER A 37 6.57 5.84 9.17
N ARG A 38 6.72 5.11 10.28
CA ARG A 38 8.01 4.63 10.81
C ARG A 38 8.45 3.31 10.16
N LEU A 39 7.62 2.71 9.33
CA LEU A 39 7.98 1.49 8.64
C LEU A 39 9.20 1.70 7.74
N PRO A 40 10.18 0.79 7.75
CA PRO A 40 11.21 0.77 6.73
C PRO A 40 10.58 0.78 5.34
N MET A 41 11.12 1.57 4.42
CA MET A 41 10.47 1.81 3.12
C MET A 41 10.29 0.52 2.33
N ARG A 42 11.26 -0.39 2.33
CA ARG A 42 11.15 -1.69 1.67
C ARG A 42 9.98 -2.52 2.21
N THR A 43 9.86 -2.58 3.55
CA THR A 43 8.76 -3.26 4.25
C THR A 43 7.41 -2.66 3.86
N ARG A 44 7.31 -1.33 3.86
CA ARG A 44 6.12 -0.58 3.48
C ARG A 44 5.73 -0.85 2.02
N GLU A 45 6.69 -0.73 1.10
CA GLU A 45 6.43 -0.88 -0.34
C GLU A 45 6.03 -2.31 -0.71
N LEU A 46 6.66 -3.34 -0.11
CA LEU A 46 6.24 -4.72 -0.36
C LEU A 46 4.80 -4.96 0.14
N ALA A 47 4.45 -4.54 1.35
CA ALA A 47 3.10 -4.66 1.89
C ALA A 47 2.06 -3.92 1.01
N ARG A 48 2.41 -2.71 0.55
CA ARG A 48 1.59 -1.93 -0.39
C ARG A 48 1.34 -2.67 -1.70
N MET A 49 2.39 -3.28 -2.28
CA MET A 49 2.28 -4.03 -3.52
C MET A 49 1.38 -5.26 -3.39
N VAL A 50 1.45 -5.97 -2.28
CA VAL A 50 0.57 -7.11 -2.00
C VAL A 50 -0.90 -6.68 -2.00
N ILE A 51 -1.23 -5.58 -1.33
CA ILE A 51 -2.58 -4.99 -1.36
C ILE A 51 -2.97 -4.52 -2.76
N ALA A 52 -2.05 -3.86 -3.48
CA ALA A 52 -2.30 -3.34 -4.82
C ALA A 52 -2.67 -4.46 -5.82
N HIS A 53 -1.95 -5.58 -5.77
CA HIS A 53 -2.28 -6.76 -6.56
C HIS A 53 -3.62 -7.39 -6.16
N GLY A 54 -3.88 -7.53 -4.86
CA GLY A 54 -5.14 -8.04 -4.35
C GLY A 54 -6.37 -7.19 -4.72
N ASN A 55 -6.17 -5.87 -4.88
CA ASN A 55 -7.19 -4.94 -5.35
C ASN A 55 -7.31 -4.89 -6.89
N GLU A 56 -6.41 -5.53 -7.64
CA GLU A 56 -6.29 -5.38 -9.11
C GLU A 56 -6.21 -3.90 -9.54
N CYS A 57 -5.59 -3.06 -8.72
CA CYS A 57 -5.52 -1.62 -8.93
C CYS A 57 -4.28 -1.27 -9.76
N VAL A 58 -4.45 -1.05 -11.06
CA VAL A 58 -3.34 -0.83 -12.01
C VAL A 58 -2.47 0.36 -11.61
N VAL A 59 -3.05 1.51 -11.29
CA VAL A 59 -2.27 2.67 -10.84
C VAL A 59 -1.50 2.36 -9.54
N CYS A 60 -2.11 1.60 -8.61
CA CYS A 60 -1.45 1.25 -7.36
C CYS A 60 -0.23 0.33 -7.58
N VAL A 61 -0.33 -0.63 -8.51
CA VAL A 61 0.79 -1.51 -8.92
C VAL A 61 1.88 -0.70 -9.62
N ASN A 62 1.51 0.28 -10.42
CA ASN A 62 2.44 1.11 -11.18
C ASN A 62 3.00 2.32 -10.42
N THR A 63 2.56 2.54 -9.18
CA THR A 63 3.08 3.62 -8.33
C THR A 63 4.48 3.27 -7.81
N ARG A 64 5.38 4.27 -7.84
CA ARG A 64 6.74 4.21 -7.28
C ARG A 64 6.93 5.32 -6.26
N ASP A 65 7.68 5.05 -5.20
CA ASP A 65 8.09 6.11 -4.25
C ASP A 65 9.32 6.83 -4.82
N GLY A 66 9.32 8.16 -4.82
CA GLY A 66 10.41 8.96 -5.37
C GLY A 66 11.72 8.80 -4.60
N ASP A 67 11.64 8.49 -3.32
CA ASP A 67 12.80 8.19 -2.47
C ASP A 67 13.18 6.70 -2.47
N GLY A 68 12.44 5.88 -3.21
CA GLY A 68 12.66 4.43 -3.28
C GLY A 68 14.10 4.05 -3.55
N PRO A 69 14.75 4.56 -4.62
CA PRO A 69 16.12 4.19 -4.96
C PRO A 69 17.13 4.47 -3.85
N THR A 70 16.98 5.57 -3.11
CA THR A 70 17.86 5.94 -1.99
C THR A 70 17.62 5.09 -0.74
N ALA A 71 16.43 4.50 -0.62
CA ALA A 71 16.03 3.61 0.46
C ALA A 71 16.19 2.11 0.12
N GLY A 72 16.85 1.79 -0.99
CA GLY A 72 17.08 0.41 -1.42
C GLY A 72 15.81 -0.27 -1.98
N VAL A 73 14.83 0.51 -2.42
CA VAL A 73 13.65 0.03 -3.15
C VAL A 73 13.91 0.22 -4.63
N ASP A 74 14.21 -0.86 -5.30
CA ASP A 74 14.50 -0.93 -6.74
C ASP A 74 13.36 -1.63 -7.50
N GLU A 75 13.45 -1.69 -8.82
CA GLU A 75 12.45 -2.36 -9.64
C GLU A 75 12.37 -3.86 -9.35
N GLU A 76 13.46 -4.50 -8.93
CA GLU A 76 13.49 -5.92 -8.58
C GLU A 76 12.54 -6.23 -7.41
N LEU A 77 12.46 -5.32 -6.40
CA LEU A 77 11.48 -5.43 -5.32
C LEU A 77 10.05 -5.48 -5.88
N TYR A 78 9.71 -4.60 -6.81
CA TYR A 78 8.37 -4.53 -7.36
C TYR A 78 8.05 -5.72 -8.26
N GLU A 79 8.99 -6.16 -9.09
CA GLU A 79 8.84 -7.29 -10.02
C GLU A 79 8.55 -8.61 -9.28
N HIS A 80 9.19 -8.82 -8.14
CA HIS A 80 9.02 -10.03 -7.33
C HIS A 80 7.92 -9.93 -6.26
N SER A 81 7.18 -8.84 -6.19
CA SER A 81 6.18 -8.61 -5.13
C SER A 81 5.07 -9.66 -5.06
N GLN A 82 4.70 -10.29 -6.17
CA GLN A 82 3.75 -11.42 -6.16
C GLN A 82 4.38 -12.73 -5.67
N GLN A 83 5.72 -12.81 -5.66
CA GLN A 83 6.49 -13.96 -5.19
C GLN A 83 7.01 -13.74 -3.76
N TRP A 84 6.39 -12.86 -3.00
CA TRP A 84 6.87 -12.42 -1.68
C TRP A 84 7.15 -13.57 -0.69
N ARG A 85 6.48 -14.72 -0.86
CA ARG A 85 6.68 -15.90 -0.01
C ARG A 85 8.00 -16.62 -0.27
N THR A 86 8.48 -16.60 -1.50
CA THR A 86 9.55 -17.49 -1.97
C THR A 86 10.77 -16.79 -2.52
N TRP A 87 10.65 -15.54 -2.95
CA TRP A 87 11.78 -14.81 -3.49
C TRP A 87 12.83 -14.51 -2.40
N PRO A 88 14.10 -14.88 -2.59
CA PRO A 88 15.12 -14.80 -1.54
C PRO A 88 15.56 -13.37 -1.21
N GLY A 89 15.24 -12.38 -2.05
CA GLY A 89 15.63 -10.98 -1.85
C GLY A 89 14.82 -10.23 -0.78
N TYR A 90 13.82 -10.86 -0.16
CA TYR A 90 13.07 -10.26 0.95
C TYR A 90 13.56 -10.78 2.31
N SER A 91 13.65 -9.89 3.28
CA SER A 91 13.90 -10.22 4.68
C SER A 91 12.66 -10.87 5.34
N ASP A 92 12.83 -11.47 6.52
CA ASP A 92 11.72 -12.04 7.27
C ASP A 92 10.73 -10.97 7.73
N GLN A 93 11.20 -9.78 8.10
CA GLN A 93 10.34 -8.64 8.42
C GLN A 93 9.50 -8.21 7.21
N GLU A 94 10.10 -8.13 6.01
CA GLU A 94 9.39 -7.80 4.78
C GLU A 94 8.34 -8.86 4.43
N ARG A 95 8.67 -10.15 4.57
CA ARG A 95 7.72 -11.25 4.36
C ARG A 95 6.57 -11.23 5.34
N LEU A 96 6.83 -10.96 6.62
CA LEU A 96 5.76 -10.86 7.63
C LEU A 96 4.83 -9.68 7.36
N ALA A 97 5.36 -8.53 6.93
CA ALA A 97 4.53 -7.40 6.50
C ALA A 97 3.66 -7.74 5.27
N ALA A 98 4.22 -8.47 4.31
CA ALA A 98 3.50 -8.95 3.14
C ALA A 98 2.41 -9.99 3.51
N GLU A 99 2.71 -10.91 4.43
CA GLU A 99 1.75 -11.87 4.98
C GLU A 99 0.61 -11.15 5.71
N PHE A 100 0.96 -10.18 6.57
CA PHE A 100 -0.03 -9.34 7.24
C PHE A 100 -0.94 -8.65 6.22
N ALA A 101 -0.38 -7.96 5.23
CA ALA A 101 -1.11 -7.23 4.22
C ALA A 101 -2.07 -8.14 3.42
N HIS A 102 -1.59 -9.32 3.00
CA HIS A 102 -2.39 -10.31 2.30
C HIS A 102 -3.58 -10.79 3.14
N ARG A 103 -3.32 -11.21 4.37
CA ARG A 103 -4.34 -11.76 5.27
C ARG A 103 -5.28 -10.67 5.80
N PHE A 104 -4.78 -9.45 6.03
CA PHE A 104 -5.62 -8.30 6.38
C PHE A 104 -6.69 -8.05 5.30
N ALA A 105 -6.32 -8.17 4.04
CA ALA A 105 -7.24 -7.94 2.92
C ALA A 105 -8.24 -9.07 2.68
N ALA A 106 -7.87 -10.33 2.96
CA ALA A 106 -8.61 -11.51 2.55
C ALA A 106 -9.05 -12.43 3.70
N GLU A 107 -8.35 -12.42 4.84
CA GLU A 107 -8.50 -13.42 5.91
C GLU A 107 -8.44 -12.79 7.31
N HIS A 108 -8.90 -11.56 7.47
CA HIS A 108 -8.68 -10.76 8.69
C HIS A 108 -9.19 -11.42 9.98
N THR A 109 -10.27 -12.21 9.91
CA THR A 109 -10.80 -12.93 11.09
C THR A 109 -9.87 -14.06 11.49
N ALA A 110 -9.39 -14.86 10.52
CA ALA A 110 -8.43 -15.93 10.80
C ALA A 110 -7.06 -15.36 11.25
N LEU A 111 -6.65 -14.22 10.69
CA LEU A 111 -5.43 -13.52 11.11
C LEU A 111 -5.50 -13.10 12.60
N ARG A 112 -6.66 -12.60 13.05
CA ARG A 112 -6.86 -12.20 14.45
C ARG A 112 -6.56 -13.34 15.43
N ASP A 113 -6.93 -14.56 15.07
CA ASP A 113 -6.91 -15.72 15.97
C ASP A 113 -5.65 -16.59 15.78
N ASP A 114 -4.67 -16.14 14.99
CA ASP A 114 -3.43 -16.88 14.69
C ASP A 114 -2.29 -16.47 15.63
N GLU A 115 -2.21 -17.11 16.79
CA GLU A 115 -1.18 -16.83 17.81
C GLU A 115 0.25 -17.08 17.28
N ASP A 116 0.44 -18.06 16.40
CA ASP A 116 1.75 -18.34 15.80
C ASP A 116 2.21 -17.19 14.91
N PHE A 117 1.29 -16.62 14.13
CA PHE A 117 1.58 -15.42 13.34
C PHE A 117 1.96 -14.22 14.23
N TRP A 118 1.18 -13.97 15.29
CA TRP A 118 1.42 -12.84 16.18
C TRP A 118 2.71 -13.00 16.99
N THR A 119 3.08 -14.22 17.35
CA THR A 119 4.37 -14.51 17.99
C THR A 119 5.52 -14.14 17.07
N ARG A 120 5.50 -14.57 15.81
CA ARG A 120 6.51 -14.18 14.80
C ARG A 120 6.54 -12.67 14.54
N CYS A 121 5.38 -12.03 14.50
CA CYS A 121 5.30 -10.58 14.35
C CYS A 121 5.99 -9.84 15.51
N GLY A 122 5.81 -10.30 16.74
CA GLY A 122 6.44 -9.71 17.94
C GLY A 122 7.97 -9.74 17.93
N GLU A 123 8.57 -10.66 17.16
CA GLU A 123 10.02 -10.74 16.99
C GLU A 123 10.57 -9.65 16.06
N HIS A 124 9.74 -9.10 15.17
CA HIS A 124 10.17 -8.19 14.09
C HIS A 124 9.52 -6.79 14.14
N PHE A 125 8.41 -6.63 14.86
CA PHE A 125 7.65 -5.38 14.90
C PHE A 125 7.35 -4.97 16.34
N SER A 126 7.59 -3.71 16.66
CA SER A 126 7.01 -3.09 17.86
C SER A 126 5.50 -2.83 17.65
N GLY A 127 4.77 -2.57 18.74
CA GLY A 127 3.36 -2.22 18.65
C GLY A 127 3.10 -0.98 17.79
N GLU A 128 4.03 -0.01 17.80
CA GLU A 128 3.92 1.20 16.98
C GLU A 128 4.11 0.90 15.49
N LEU A 129 5.05 0.01 15.12
CA LEU A 129 5.25 -0.40 13.74
C LEU A 129 4.08 -1.22 13.22
N LEU A 130 3.50 -2.09 14.05
CA LEU A 130 2.29 -2.84 13.70
C LEU A 130 1.08 -1.91 13.49
N ALA A 131 0.93 -0.87 14.32
CA ALA A 131 -0.11 0.14 14.13
C ALA A 131 0.08 0.91 12.82
N ASP A 132 1.32 1.33 12.50
CA ASP A 132 1.63 1.98 11.23
C ASP A 132 1.33 1.06 10.04
N LEU A 133 1.67 -0.24 10.14
CA LEU A 133 1.39 -1.23 9.09
C LEU A 133 -0.12 -1.43 8.90
N ALA A 134 -0.87 -1.61 9.98
CA ALA A 134 -2.32 -1.82 9.93
C ALA A 134 -3.06 -0.62 9.33
N LEU A 135 -2.72 0.60 9.76
CA LEU A 135 -3.30 1.83 9.22
C LEU A 135 -2.93 2.03 7.75
N SER A 136 -1.68 1.73 7.37
CA SER A 136 -1.25 1.78 5.97
C SER A 136 -2.02 0.79 5.10
N CYS A 137 -2.19 -0.45 5.57
CA CYS A 137 -3.00 -1.46 4.87
C CYS A 137 -4.46 -1.02 4.73
N ALA A 138 -5.05 -0.38 5.74
CA ALA A 138 -6.42 0.14 5.67
C ALA A 138 -6.56 1.21 4.58
N LEU A 139 -5.61 2.15 4.49
CA LEU A 139 -5.57 3.15 3.42
C LEU A 139 -5.48 2.48 2.04
N TRP A 140 -4.48 1.64 1.84
CA TRP A 140 -4.24 1.04 0.51
C TRP A 140 -5.37 0.13 0.08
N LEU A 141 -5.94 -0.66 1.00
CA LEU A 141 -7.07 -1.54 0.72
C LEU A 141 -8.30 -0.73 0.30
N GLY A 142 -8.67 0.27 1.12
CA GLY A 142 -9.83 1.10 0.86
C GLY A 142 -9.68 1.92 -0.41
N MET A 143 -8.59 2.68 -0.53
CA MET A 143 -8.37 3.57 -1.67
C MET A 143 -8.13 2.81 -2.97
N GLY A 144 -7.38 1.71 -2.94
CA GLY A 144 -7.19 0.88 -4.13
C GLY A 144 -8.50 0.30 -4.67
N ARG A 145 -9.40 -0.14 -3.79
CA ARG A 145 -10.75 -0.60 -4.17
C ARG A 145 -11.60 0.54 -4.72
N VAL A 146 -11.56 1.73 -4.13
CA VAL A 146 -12.26 2.92 -4.66
C VAL A 146 -11.79 3.22 -6.08
N LEU A 147 -10.47 3.35 -6.30
CA LEU A 147 -9.90 3.63 -7.62
C LEU A 147 -10.26 2.55 -8.64
N ARG A 148 -10.18 1.28 -8.25
CA ARG A 148 -10.52 0.16 -9.13
C ARG A 148 -12.01 0.11 -9.46
N THR A 149 -12.87 0.27 -8.45
CA THR A 149 -14.34 0.21 -8.61
C THR A 149 -14.87 1.37 -9.45
N LEU A 150 -14.31 2.57 -9.27
CA LEU A 150 -14.73 3.76 -9.99
C LEU A 150 -14.01 3.96 -11.32
N ASP A 151 -13.11 3.05 -11.69
CA ASP A 151 -12.31 3.09 -12.93
C ASP A 151 -11.52 4.40 -13.05
N ILE A 152 -10.77 4.75 -11.98
CA ILE A 152 -9.96 5.97 -11.90
C ILE A 152 -8.48 5.62 -12.02
N GLY A 153 -7.75 6.27 -12.92
CA GLY A 153 -6.30 6.15 -13.07
C GLY A 153 -5.81 4.77 -13.49
N GLN A 154 -6.66 3.92 -14.07
CA GLN A 154 -6.33 2.52 -14.35
C GLN A 154 -5.33 2.34 -15.53
N SER A 155 -4.89 3.41 -16.16
CA SER A 155 -3.82 3.41 -17.17
C SER A 155 -2.56 4.15 -16.70
N CYS A 156 -2.56 4.73 -15.50
CA CYS A 156 -1.52 5.62 -15.03
C CYS A 156 -0.29 4.89 -14.46
N LYS A 157 0.88 5.55 -14.64
CA LYS A 157 2.07 5.33 -13.83
C LYS A 157 2.29 6.58 -12.97
N LEU A 158 2.51 6.40 -11.69
CA LEU A 158 2.69 7.49 -10.75
C LEU A 158 4.02 7.34 -10.02
N THR A 159 4.79 8.43 -9.97
CA THR A 159 5.91 8.55 -9.05
C THR A 159 5.52 9.54 -7.96
N LEU A 160 5.52 9.09 -6.72
CA LEU A 160 5.29 9.97 -5.58
C LEU A 160 6.47 10.93 -5.43
N PRO A 161 6.24 12.19 -5.04
CA PRO A 161 7.33 13.14 -4.85
C PRO A 161 8.27 12.67 -3.74
N SER A 162 9.56 12.98 -3.89
CA SER A 162 10.53 12.80 -2.82
C SER A 162 10.17 13.67 -1.61
N ARG A 163 10.47 13.16 -0.43
CA ARG A 163 10.30 13.90 0.82
C ARG A 163 11.35 15.01 0.87
N ALA A 164 10.91 16.21 1.26
CA ALA A 164 11.79 17.34 1.45
C ALA A 164 12.62 17.22 2.74
#